data_30c437fa0a5df27dda2083c2630a7560
#
_entry.id   30c437fa0a5df27dda2083c2630a7560
#
_cell.length_a   1.000
_cell.length_b   1.000
_cell.length_c   1.000
_cell.angle_alpha   90.00
_cell.angle_beta   90.00
_cell.angle_gamma   90.00
#
_symmetry.space_group_name_H-M   'P 1'
#
loop_
_entity.id
_entity.type
_entity.pdbx_description
1 polymer ?
#
loop_
_entity_poly.entity_id
_entity_poly.type
_entity_poly.pdbx_seq_one_letter_code
_entity_poly.pdbx_strand_id
1 'polypeptide(L)'
;TLFPDTTLFRSGPIGKLLPTVIIEGDDYLNVNIWAPSGASGLPVMVWVHGGSFAHGSNALPGYDGTRFARDGVVFVAINYRLGMEGFPVLSGAPLNLGIADAQAALRWVQSEIANFGGDPKQVTVFGQSAGSILLGALVADPSASDLFARAILMSGPPGALPVKQAAKISQLTARRLNIPATRDSFAAVGAAELVAAADAIMAGGTPITGGPAFGPTVGGELVPQDPLKAILAGAGNDIDLLVGSTSEEYRLWFVPSGLLDKITPALFTAARLKFRIGRRILRPYRANRPGASRGVVFGALATDIILRLPINKIADARLKSGATTHVYEFTWPSPVLELGAAHAIELGFVFDGVAESGWSGLVGHDAPQQLANDMHGAWIRFAKTGDPGWEAWNARR
;
A
#
# COMPACT_ATOMS: atom_id res chain seq x y z
N THR A 1 -3.64 -7.55 -11.79
CA THR A 1 -4.13 -6.42 -10.96
C THR A 1 -5.63 -6.34 -11.09
N LEU A 2 -6.35 -6.46 -9.96
CA LEU A 2 -7.82 -6.38 -9.90
C LEU A 2 -8.33 -4.95 -9.64
N PHE A 3 -7.43 -4.00 -9.35
CA PHE A 3 -7.78 -2.62 -9.00
C PHE A 3 -6.83 -1.60 -9.63
N PRO A 4 -6.89 -1.32 -10.91
CA PRO A 4 -6.23 -0.14 -11.40
C PRO A 4 -7.18 0.72 -12.22
N ASP A 5 -7.73 1.72 -11.58
CA ASP A 5 -8.23 2.88 -12.31
C ASP A 5 -7.73 4.14 -11.62
N THR A 6 -6.57 4.62 -12.04
CA THR A 6 -5.92 5.79 -11.49
C THR A 6 -6.62 7.10 -11.87
N THR A 7 -7.39 7.12 -12.97
CA THR A 7 -8.27 8.25 -13.29
C THR A 7 -9.36 8.43 -12.24
N LEU A 8 -9.77 7.35 -11.56
CA LEU A 8 -10.69 7.46 -10.42
C LEU A 8 -10.07 8.25 -9.25
N PHE A 9 -8.74 8.22 -9.07
CA PHE A 9 -8.05 8.93 -7.99
C PHE A 9 -7.88 10.43 -8.23
N ARG A 10 -7.65 10.89 -9.47
CA ARG A 10 -7.37 12.32 -9.73
C ARG A 10 -8.63 13.14 -10.03
N SER A 11 -9.52 12.64 -10.85
CA SER A 11 -10.71 13.38 -11.31
C SER A 11 -12.02 12.63 -11.13
N GLY A 12 -11.96 11.36 -10.69
CA GLY A 12 -13.10 10.50 -10.49
C GLY A 12 -13.72 10.59 -9.10
N PRO A 13 -14.74 9.75 -8.82
CA PRO A 13 -15.43 9.71 -7.53
C PRO A 13 -14.53 9.42 -6.33
N ILE A 14 -13.44 8.66 -6.51
CA ILE A 14 -12.48 8.34 -5.43
C ILE A 14 -11.62 9.56 -5.07
N GLY A 15 -11.28 10.43 -6.03
CA GLY A 15 -10.51 11.65 -5.78
C GLY A 15 -11.20 12.64 -4.84
N LYS A 16 -12.53 12.52 -4.68
CA LYS A 16 -13.30 13.30 -3.70
C LYS A 16 -13.18 12.74 -2.27
N LEU A 17 -12.79 11.48 -2.14
CA LEU A 17 -12.63 10.79 -0.86
C LEU A 17 -11.22 10.94 -0.29
N LEU A 18 -10.24 11.00 -1.17
CA LEU A 18 -8.82 11.09 -0.84
C LEU A 18 -8.24 12.37 -1.43
N PRO A 19 -7.82 13.34 -0.62
CA PRO A 19 -7.22 14.57 -1.11
C PRO A 19 -5.94 14.26 -1.87
N THR A 20 -5.62 15.07 -2.87
CA THR A 20 -4.37 15.01 -3.62
C THR A 20 -3.58 16.28 -3.36
N VAL A 21 -2.32 16.14 -2.99
CA VAL A 21 -1.37 17.26 -2.87
C VAL A 21 -0.31 17.09 -3.93
N ILE A 22 -0.02 18.17 -4.65
CA ILE A 22 1.07 18.24 -5.62
C ILE A 22 2.21 19.01 -4.98
N ILE A 23 3.41 18.44 -4.97
CA ILE A 23 4.65 19.14 -4.63
C ILE A 23 5.21 19.68 -5.95
N GLU A 24 5.28 21.00 -6.04
CA GLU A 24 5.83 21.68 -7.21
C GLU A 24 7.37 21.69 -7.18
N GLY A 25 8.01 21.69 -8.37
CA GLY A 25 9.45 21.73 -8.50
C GLY A 25 10.13 20.37 -8.44
N ASP A 26 11.46 20.39 -8.31
CA ASP A 26 12.32 19.20 -8.41
C ASP A 26 12.68 18.59 -7.04
N ASP A 27 12.40 19.29 -5.93
CA ASP A 27 12.77 18.89 -4.56
C ASP A 27 11.72 17.99 -3.88
N TYR A 28 11.04 17.16 -4.66
CA TYR A 28 9.97 16.28 -4.13
C TYR A 28 10.50 15.02 -3.43
N LEU A 29 11.77 14.63 -3.62
CA LEU A 29 12.40 13.56 -2.86
C LEU A 29 12.90 14.09 -1.52
N ASN A 30 11.99 14.31 -0.61
CA ASN A 30 12.23 14.87 0.71
C ASN A 30 11.62 14.00 1.81
N VAL A 31 11.90 14.36 3.07
CA VAL A 31 11.31 13.76 4.26
C VAL A 31 10.70 14.84 5.14
N ASN A 32 9.56 14.54 5.77
CA ASN A 32 9.00 15.33 6.84
C ASN A 32 9.29 14.63 8.17
N ILE A 33 9.66 15.38 9.20
CA ILE A 33 10.01 14.82 10.50
C ILE A 33 9.23 15.52 11.60
N TRP A 34 8.66 14.74 12.50
CA TRP A 34 8.04 15.19 13.74
C TRP A 34 8.74 14.49 14.92
N ALA A 35 9.27 15.26 15.81
CA ALA A 35 9.96 14.75 17.00
C ALA A 35 9.50 15.51 18.26
N PRO A 36 9.40 14.83 19.41
CA PRO A 36 9.15 15.50 20.67
C PRO A 36 10.29 16.48 21.01
N SER A 37 9.97 17.59 21.63
CA SER A 37 11.01 18.52 22.12
C SER A 37 11.91 17.81 23.15
N GLY A 38 13.21 17.91 22.96
CA GLY A 38 14.18 17.23 23.81
C GLY A 38 14.27 15.72 23.64
N ALA A 39 13.78 15.20 22.53
CA ALA A 39 13.85 13.77 22.20
C ALA A 39 15.29 13.25 22.22
N SER A 40 15.49 12.05 22.76
CA SER A 40 16.77 11.34 22.76
C SER A 40 16.55 9.83 22.81
N GLY A 41 17.07 9.10 21.81
CA GLY A 41 16.99 7.64 21.74
C GLY A 41 15.58 7.06 21.62
N LEU A 42 14.65 7.82 21.03
CA LEU A 42 13.25 7.38 20.85
C LEU A 42 13.12 6.42 19.67
N PRO A 43 12.14 5.51 19.71
CA PRO A 43 11.76 4.72 18.54
C PRO A 43 11.41 5.61 17.35
N VAL A 44 11.72 5.14 16.15
CA VAL A 44 11.46 5.83 14.90
C VAL A 44 10.41 5.08 14.11
N MET A 45 9.41 5.80 13.60
CA MET A 45 8.43 5.22 12.66
C MET A 45 8.51 5.93 11.32
N VAL A 46 8.79 5.19 10.25
CA VAL A 46 8.93 5.71 8.90
C VAL A 46 7.71 5.33 8.06
N TRP A 47 6.95 6.34 7.65
CA TRP A 47 5.76 6.20 6.82
C TRP A 47 6.08 6.20 5.33
N VAL A 48 5.53 5.20 4.61
CA VAL A 48 5.56 5.08 3.16
C VAL A 48 4.14 5.11 2.63
N HIS A 49 3.78 6.19 1.94
CA HIS A 49 2.42 6.40 1.47
C HIS A 49 1.99 5.42 0.37
N GLY A 50 0.68 5.21 0.25
CA GLY A 50 0.05 4.47 -0.84
C GLY A 50 -0.17 5.33 -2.09
N GLY A 51 -1.10 4.88 -2.95
CA GLY A 51 -1.51 5.60 -4.15
C GLY A 51 -1.20 4.87 -5.45
N SER A 52 -1.23 3.54 -5.44
CA SER A 52 -1.09 2.69 -6.64
C SER A 52 0.20 2.93 -7.43
N PHE A 53 1.26 3.40 -6.78
CA PHE A 53 2.52 3.81 -7.40
C PHE A 53 2.39 4.93 -8.45
N ALA A 54 1.27 5.59 -8.52
CA ALA A 54 0.96 6.65 -9.49
C ALA A 54 0.60 7.98 -8.84
N HIS A 55 0.22 7.95 -7.56
CA HIS A 55 -0.21 9.12 -6.78
C HIS A 55 0.34 9.04 -5.37
N GLY A 56 0.15 10.11 -4.61
CA GLY A 56 0.51 10.20 -3.21
C GLY A 56 1.66 11.15 -2.96
N SER A 57 1.77 11.55 -1.70
CA SER A 57 2.81 12.46 -1.23
C SER A 57 2.87 12.41 0.29
N ASN A 58 4.05 12.61 0.86
CA ASN A 58 4.22 12.82 2.30
C ASN A 58 3.64 14.16 2.80
N ALA A 59 3.25 15.05 1.89
CA ALA A 59 2.65 16.35 2.20
C ALA A 59 1.12 16.30 2.38
N LEU A 60 0.49 15.11 2.29
CA LEU A 60 -0.94 14.97 2.57
C LEU A 60 -1.25 15.37 4.02
N PRO A 61 -2.20 16.29 4.29
CA PRO A 61 -2.52 16.75 5.65
C PRO A 61 -2.88 15.60 6.60
N GLY A 62 -3.49 14.54 6.10
CA GLY A 62 -3.80 13.36 6.90
C GLY A 62 -2.59 12.59 7.42
N TYR A 63 -1.40 12.82 6.87
CA TYR A 63 -0.15 12.18 7.30
C TYR A 63 0.63 13.02 8.31
N ASP A 64 -0.05 13.90 9.05
CA ASP A 64 0.54 14.69 10.13
C ASP A 64 1.06 13.77 11.25
N GLY A 65 2.36 13.87 11.56
CA GLY A 65 3.05 13.05 12.56
C GLY A 65 2.97 13.60 14.00
N THR A 66 2.25 14.70 14.24
CA THR A 66 2.18 15.36 15.55
C THR A 66 1.74 14.40 16.65
N ARG A 67 0.78 13.50 16.37
CA ARG A 67 0.29 12.53 17.35
C ARG A 67 1.29 11.43 17.65
N PHE A 68 2.05 10.99 16.66
CA PHE A 68 3.19 10.07 16.88
C PHE A 68 4.26 10.70 17.75
N ALA A 69 4.60 11.96 17.49
CA ALA A 69 5.54 12.73 18.34
C ALA A 69 4.99 12.91 19.75
N ARG A 70 3.72 13.30 19.92
CA ARG A 70 3.03 13.37 21.23
C ARG A 70 3.21 12.08 22.04
N ASP A 71 3.13 10.93 21.37
CA ASP A 71 3.14 9.61 22.00
C ASP A 71 4.56 9.00 22.10
N GLY A 72 5.59 9.85 21.91
CA GLY A 72 6.98 9.51 22.19
C GLY A 72 7.68 8.68 21.10
N VAL A 73 7.41 8.99 19.86
CA VAL A 73 8.04 8.42 18.67
C VAL A 73 8.57 9.54 17.78
N VAL A 74 9.73 9.37 17.17
CA VAL A 74 10.15 10.20 16.05
C VAL A 74 9.48 9.66 14.79
N PHE A 75 8.59 10.45 14.22
CA PHE A 75 7.87 10.09 13.00
C PHE A 75 8.53 10.72 11.78
N VAL A 76 8.70 9.92 10.73
CA VAL A 76 9.28 10.34 9.45
C VAL A 76 8.32 9.94 8.33
N ALA A 77 7.94 10.86 7.46
CA ALA A 77 7.18 10.56 6.25
C ALA A 77 8.06 10.81 5.03
N ILE A 78 8.23 9.81 4.18
CA ILE A 78 9.10 9.89 3.00
C ILE A 78 8.29 10.06 1.71
N ASN A 79 8.92 10.63 0.68
CA ASN A 79 8.50 10.54 -0.70
C ASN A 79 9.38 9.55 -1.48
N TYR A 80 8.84 9.07 -2.59
CA TYR A 80 9.55 8.24 -3.56
C TYR A 80 8.98 8.50 -4.96
N ARG A 81 9.76 8.30 -6.01
CA ARG A 81 9.30 8.48 -7.40
C ARG A 81 8.15 7.55 -7.73
N LEU A 82 7.18 8.11 -8.43
CA LEU A 82 5.94 7.45 -8.84
C LEU A 82 5.87 7.35 -10.37
N GLY A 83 4.91 6.58 -10.84
CA GLY A 83 4.57 6.55 -12.26
C GLY A 83 5.73 6.20 -13.18
N MET A 84 5.87 6.96 -14.25
CA MET A 84 6.94 6.78 -15.26
C MET A 84 8.32 7.18 -14.76
N GLU A 85 8.43 7.91 -13.67
CA GLU A 85 9.71 8.28 -13.08
C GLU A 85 10.22 7.23 -12.09
N GLY A 86 9.29 6.52 -11.38
CA GLY A 86 9.62 5.55 -10.35
C GLY A 86 9.64 4.10 -10.80
N PHE A 87 8.74 3.73 -11.72
CA PHE A 87 8.47 2.33 -12.07
C PHE A 87 8.40 2.06 -13.58
N PRO A 88 9.20 2.73 -14.42
CA PRO A 88 9.22 2.44 -15.84
C PRO A 88 10.00 1.16 -16.16
N VAL A 89 9.66 0.52 -17.28
CA VAL A 89 10.49 -0.49 -17.93
C VAL A 89 10.92 0.05 -19.29
N LEU A 90 12.11 0.62 -19.31
CA LEU A 90 12.66 1.32 -20.48
C LEU A 90 14.07 0.80 -20.79
N SER A 91 14.44 0.81 -22.08
CA SER A 91 15.83 0.54 -22.47
C SER A 91 16.75 1.64 -21.93
N GLY A 92 17.84 1.23 -21.27
CA GLY A 92 18.82 2.15 -20.66
C GLY A 92 18.44 2.73 -19.31
N ALA A 93 17.29 2.33 -18.71
CA ALA A 93 16.91 2.72 -17.36
C ALA A 93 17.01 1.54 -16.38
N PRO A 94 17.43 1.76 -15.12
CA PRO A 94 17.29 0.77 -14.08
C PRO A 94 15.82 0.55 -13.72
N LEU A 95 15.49 -0.63 -13.21
CA LEU A 95 14.16 -0.96 -12.69
C LEU A 95 13.99 -0.46 -11.26
N ASN A 96 12.73 -0.22 -10.84
CA ASN A 96 12.36 -0.02 -9.45
C ASN A 96 12.98 1.24 -8.79
N LEU A 97 13.05 2.34 -9.52
CA LEU A 97 13.65 3.59 -9.02
C LEU A 97 12.95 4.12 -7.76
N GLY A 98 11.61 3.97 -7.66
CA GLY A 98 10.89 4.35 -6.43
C GLY A 98 11.26 3.50 -5.21
N ILE A 99 11.66 2.23 -5.40
CA ILE A 99 12.21 1.40 -4.30
C ILE A 99 13.62 1.89 -3.93
N ALA A 100 14.45 2.25 -4.91
CA ALA A 100 15.77 2.83 -4.66
C ALA A 100 15.67 4.12 -3.84
N ASP A 101 14.67 4.97 -4.14
CA ASP A 101 14.42 6.22 -3.41
C ASP A 101 14.05 5.95 -1.95
N ALA A 102 13.13 5.01 -1.71
CA ALA A 102 12.75 4.63 -0.35
C ALA A 102 13.92 4.02 0.43
N GLN A 103 14.74 3.19 -0.23
CA GLN A 103 15.95 2.64 0.38
C GLN A 103 16.98 3.76 0.69
N ALA A 104 17.13 4.75 -0.17
CA ALA A 104 17.99 5.91 0.09
C ALA A 104 17.49 6.74 1.28
N ALA A 105 16.16 6.98 1.37
CA ALA A 105 15.56 7.66 2.51
C ALA A 105 15.79 6.88 3.83
N LEU A 106 15.69 5.55 3.81
CA LEU A 106 15.97 4.73 4.99
C LEU A 106 17.45 4.75 5.38
N ARG A 107 18.38 4.77 4.42
CA ARG A 107 19.80 4.99 4.70
C ARG A 107 20.06 6.34 5.33
N TRP A 108 19.38 7.38 4.86
CA TRP A 108 19.42 8.71 5.46
C TRP A 108 18.88 8.68 6.91
N VAL A 109 17.78 7.98 7.16
CA VAL A 109 17.26 7.78 8.53
C VAL A 109 18.31 7.12 9.41
N GLN A 110 19.00 6.08 8.94
CA GLN A 110 20.05 5.42 9.70
C GLN A 110 21.22 6.35 10.06
N SER A 111 21.59 7.28 9.18
CA SER A 111 22.71 8.21 9.42
C SER A 111 22.32 9.45 10.23
N GLU A 112 21.11 9.96 10.08
CA GLU A 112 20.76 11.32 10.54
C GLU A 112 19.73 11.36 11.67
N ILE A 113 18.92 10.31 11.87
CA ILE A 113 17.76 10.40 12.76
C ILE A 113 18.12 10.63 14.22
N ALA A 114 19.34 10.30 14.63
CA ALA A 114 19.85 10.60 15.97
C ALA A 114 19.90 12.11 16.25
N ASN A 115 20.14 12.94 15.23
CA ASN A 115 20.11 14.41 15.32
C ASN A 115 18.71 14.96 15.62
N PHE A 116 17.67 14.16 15.38
CA PHE A 116 16.27 14.45 15.69
C PHE A 116 15.77 13.70 16.92
N GLY A 117 16.68 13.06 17.68
CA GLY A 117 16.36 12.32 18.90
C GLY A 117 15.84 10.91 18.70
N GLY A 118 15.90 10.37 17.47
CA GLY A 118 15.55 8.98 17.17
C GLY A 118 16.71 8.01 17.41
N ASP A 119 16.39 6.74 17.68
CA ASP A 119 17.35 5.65 17.74
C ASP A 119 17.35 4.89 16.40
N PRO A 120 18.44 4.94 15.61
CA PRO A 120 18.53 4.23 14.33
C PRO A 120 18.40 2.70 14.46
N LYS A 121 18.61 2.13 15.65
CA LYS A 121 18.42 0.70 15.91
C LYS A 121 16.96 0.31 16.17
N GLN A 122 16.09 1.29 16.39
CA GLN A 122 14.67 1.09 16.67
C GLN A 122 13.77 1.67 15.56
N VAL A 123 14.13 1.43 14.32
CA VAL A 123 13.35 1.88 13.16
C VAL A 123 12.26 0.85 12.84
N THR A 124 11.01 1.32 12.79
CA THR A 124 9.85 0.59 12.29
C THR A 124 9.37 1.26 11.02
N VAL A 125 9.37 0.54 9.90
CA VAL A 125 8.76 1.04 8.66
C VAL A 125 7.29 0.65 8.62
N PHE A 126 6.42 1.53 8.13
CA PHE A 126 5.02 1.19 7.93
C PHE A 126 4.45 1.86 6.70
N GLY A 127 3.54 1.18 6.02
CA GLY A 127 2.96 1.69 4.78
C GLY A 127 1.66 0.99 4.44
N GLN A 128 0.84 1.65 3.64
CA GLN A 128 -0.46 1.16 3.23
C GLN A 128 -0.51 1.00 1.70
N SER A 129 -1.22 -0.04 1.21
CA SER A 129 -1.42 -0.24 -0.23
C SER A 129 -0.08 -0.33 -1.00
N ALA A 130 0.16 0.57 -1.95
CA ALA A 130 1.42 0.64 -2.69
C ALA A 130 2.64 0.80 -1.77
N GLY A 131 2.54 1.62 -0.70
CA GLY A 131 3.60 1.75 0.29
C GLY A 131 3.89 0.44 1.02
N SER A 132 2.86 -0.32 1.37
CA SER A 132 3.00 -1.66 1.93
C SER A 132 3.67 -2.65 0.96
N ILE A 133 3.28 -2.62 -0.31
CA ILE A 133 3.88 -3.47 -1.36
C ILE A 133 5.36 -3.12 -1.55
N LEU A 134 5.70 -1.82 -1.56
CA LEU A 134 7.08 -1.34 -1.63
C LEU A 134 7.91 -1.84 -0.44
N LEU A 135 7.38 -1.66 0.78
CA LEU A 135 8.03 -2.16 2.00
C LEU A 135 8.17 -3.68 1.99
N GLY A 136 7.19 -4.39 1.45
CA GLY A 136 7.29 -5.84 1.27
C GLY A 136 8.44 -6.26 0.36
N ALA A 137 8.80 -5.44 -0.63
CA ALA A 137 10.01 -5.67 -1.44
C ALA A 137 11.28 -5.45 -0.63
N LEU A 138 11.32 -4.44 0.24
CA LEU A 138 12.46 -4.19 1.14
C LEU A 138 12.59 -5.25 2.24
N VAL A 139 11.49 -5.76 2.80
CA VAL A 139 11.51 -6.90 3.74
C VAL A 139 12.10 -8.16 3.07
N ALA A 140 11.85 -8.32 1.77
CA ALA A 140 12.38 -9.46 1.00
C ALA A 140 13.83 -9.27 0.51
N ASP A 141 14.39 -8.06 0.64
CA ASP A 141 15.72 -7.70 0.16
C ASP A 141 16.76 -7.82 1.30
N PRO A 142 17.70 -8.77 1.23
CA PRO A 142 18.73 -8.89 2.26
C PRO A 142 19.62 -7.64 2.40
N SER A 143 19.74 -6.81 1.36
CA SER A 143 20.53 -5.57 1.41
C SER A 143 19.85 -4.44 2.19
N ALA A 144 18.58 -4.62 2.56
CA ALA A 144 17.80 -3.69 3.37
C ALA A 144 17.64 -4.14 4.84
N SER A 145 18.20 -5.29 5.23
CA SER A 145 18.01 -5.89 6.56
C SER A 145 18.48 -4.98 7.71
N ASP A 146 19.52 -4.17 7.49
CA ASP A 146 20.08 -3.27 8.50
C ASP A 146 19.36 -1.92 8.59
N LEU A 147 18.36 -1.67 7.72
CA LEU A 147 17.70 -0.36 7.62
C LEU A 147 16.53 -0.20 8.60
N PHE A 148 15.95 -1.32 9.05
CA PHE A 148 14.82 -1.30 10.00
C PHE A 148 14.71 -2.63 10.73
N ALA A 149 14.25 -2.57 11.98
CA ALA A 149 14.05 -3.75 12.82
C ALA A 149 12.63 -4.33 12.70
N ARG A 150 11.65 -3.53 12.32
CA ARG A 150 10.23 -3.91 12.28
C ARG A 150 9.54 -3.36 11.05
N ALA A 151 8.50 -4.06 10.59
CA ALA A 151 7.67 -3.60 9.48
C ALA A 151 6.17 -3.80 9.78
N ILE A 152 5.35 -2.81 9.38
CA ILE A 152 3.89 -2.91 9.39
C ILE A 152 3.39 -2.80 7.96
N LEU A 153 2.84 -3.89 7.44
CA LEU A 153 2.34 -3.98 6.07
C LEU A 153 0.80 -3.92 6.06
N MET A 154 0.25 -2.78 5.62
CA MET A 154 -1.18 -2.49 5.69
C MET A 154 -1.82 -2.60 4.31
N SER A 155 -2.78 -3.53 4.14
CA SER A 155 -3.61 -3.65 2.92
C SER A 155 -2.82 -3.68 1.59
N GLY A 156 -1.63 -4.30 1.61
CA GLY A 156 -0.74 -4.40 0.44
C GLY A 156 0.25 -5.55 0.61
N PRO A 157 -0.13 -6.81 0.30
CA PRO A 157 0.79 -7.92 0.42
C PRO A 157 1.97 -7.77 -0.54
N PRO A 158 3.17 -8.19 -0.13
CA PRO A 158 4.36 -8.18 -0.96
C PRO A 158 4.11 -8.81 -2.33
N GLY A 159 4.66 -8.19 -3.37
CA GLY A 159 4.52 -8.72 -4.73
C GLY A 159 5.23 -7.85 -5.75
N ALA A 160 5.52 -8.42 -6.92
CA ALA A 160 6.10 -7.70 -8.04
C ALA A 160 5.54 -8.19 -9.37
N LEU A 161 5.55 -7.29 -10.36
CA LEU A 161 5.10 -7.59 -11.72
C LEU A 161 6.20 -8.29 -12.50
N PRO A 162 5.88 -9.32 -13.30
CA PRO A 162 6.80 -9.80 -14.32
C PRO A 162 7.19 -8.66 -15.29
N VAL A 163 8.46 -8.59 -15.72
CA VAL A 163 8.98 -7.55 -16.65
C VAL A 163 8.06 -7.33 -17.85
N LYS A 164 7.61 -8.41 -18.49
CA LYS A 164 6.67 -8.35 -19.63
C LYS A 164 5.38 -7.61 -19.32
N GLN A 165 4.87 -7.76 -18.11
CA GLN A 165 3.63 -7.11 -17.68
C GLN A 165 3.89 -5.64 -17.33
N ALA A 166 4.94 -5.34 -16.56
CA ALA A 166 5.34 -3.99 -16.21
C ALA A 166 5.69 -3.14 -17.45
N ALA A 167 6.36 -3.73 -18.44
CA ALA A 167 6.72 -3.04 -19.68
C ALA A 167 5.52 -2.53 -20.50
N LYS A 168 4.32 -3.11 -20.31
CA LYS A 168 3.13 -2.72 -21.10
C LYS A 168 2.78 -1.25 -20.95
N ILE A 169 2.81 -0.72 -19.72
CA ILE A 169 2.46 0.68 -19.50
C ILE A 169 3.50 1.61 -20.15
N SER A 170 4.79 1.31 -20.01
CA SER A 170 5.86 2.09 -20.65
C SER A 170 5.77 2.07 -22.18
N GLN A 171 5.52 0.89 -22.77
CA GLN A 171 5.36 0.74 -24.22
C GLN A 171 4.13 1.47 -24.77
N LEU A 172 2.99 1.41 -24.04
CA LEU A 172 1.78 2.10 -24.46
C LEU A 172 1.93 3.62 -24.31
N THR A 173 2.60 4.09 -23.26
CA THR A 173 2.93 5.52 -23.09
C THR A 173 3.85 6.00 -24.21
N ALA A 174 4.90 5.26 -24.53
CA ALA A 174 5.80 5.58 -25.66
C ALA A 174 5.05 5.71 -26.98
N ARG A 175 4.16 4.75 -27.28
CA ARG A 175 3.31 4.81 -28.49
C ARG A 175 2.39 6.01 -28.52
N ARG A 176 1.76 6.34 -27.37
CA ARG A 176 0.84 7.48 -27.24
C ARG A 176 1.56 8.81 -27.46
N LEU A 177 2.80 8.91 -26.99
CA LEU A 177 3.67 10.10 -27.16
C LEU A 177 4.46 10.09 -28.48
N ASN A 178 4.37 9.00 -29.27
CA ASN A 178 5.12 8.80 -30.48
C ASN A 178 6.65 8.93 -30.30
N ILE A 179 7.17 8.35 -29.22
CA ILE A 179 8.59 8.31 -28.87
C ILE A 179 9.09 6.87 -28.70
N PRO A 180 10.40 6.60 -28.80
CA PRO A 180 10.98 5.31 -28.40
C PRO A 180 10.80 5.05 -26.90
N ALA A 181 10.65 3.76 -26.51
CA ALA A 181 10.59 3.36 -25.11
C ALA A 181 12.00 3.26 -24.49
N THR A 182 12.73 4.38 -24.47
CA THR A 182 14.08 4.51 -23.94
C THR A 182 14.13 5.56 -22.84
N ARG A 183 15.13 5.46 -21.95
CA ARG A 183 15.37 6.43 -20.89
C ARG A 183 15.46 7.85 -21.44
N ASP A 184 16.30 8.07 -22.45
CA ASP A 184 16.60 9.41 -22.96
C ASP A 184 15.37 10.05 -23.62
N SER A 185 14.56 9.26 -24.33
CA SER A 185 13.31 9.76 -24.93
C SER A 185 12.29 10.17 -23.87
N PHE A 186 12.18 9.42 -22.77
CA PHE A 186 11.27 9.76 -21.68
C PHE A 186 11.79 10.95 -20.85
N ALA A 187 13.08 11.05 -20.63
CA ALA A 187 13.70 12.18 -19.93
C ALA A 187 13.52 13.53 -20.66
N ALA A 188 13.29 13.50 -21.97
CA ALA A 188 13.02 14.69 -22.78
C ALA A 188 11.55 15.16 -22.74
N VAL A 189 10.65 14.36 -22.13
CA VAL A 189 9.22 14.70 -22.03
C VAL A 189 8.94 15.29 -20.64
N GLY A 190 8.14 16.36 -20.58
CA GLY A 190 7.75 16.97 -19.32
C GLY A 190 6.93 16.03 -18.43
N ALA A 191 7.15 16.10 -17.13
CA ALA A 191 6.48 15.23 -16.14
C ALA A 191 4.95 15.23 -16.26
N ALA A 192 4.34 16.40 -16.45
CA ALA A 192 2.89 16.54 -16.63
C ALA A 192 2.35 15.77 -17.85
N GLU A 193 3.10 15.79 -18.95
CA GLU A 193 2.74 15.06 -20.17
C GLU A 193 2.89 13.56 -20.01
N LEU A 194 3.95 13.08 -19.34
CA LEU A 194 4.15 11.69 -18.99
C LEU A 194 3.00 11.17 -18.11
N VAL A 195 2.62 11.94 -17.10
CA VAL A 195 1.50 11.62 -16.20
C VAL A 195 0.19 11.54 -16.98
N ALA A 196 -0.13 12.55 -17.80
CA ALA A 196 -1.38 12.56 -18.57
C ALA A 196 -1.45 11.38 -19.57
N ALA A 197 -0.34 11.03 -20.20
CA ALA A 197 -0.26 9.90 -21.13
C ALA A 197 -0.46 8.55 -20.39
N ALA A 198 0.16 8.36 -19.24
CA ALA A 198 0.04 7.16 -18.43
C ALA A 198 -1.36 7.01 -17.83
N ASP A 199 -1.94 8.08 -17.30
CA ASP A 199 -3.30 8.08 -16.74
C ASP A 199 -4.34 7.69 -17.80
N ALA A 200 -4.23 8.20 -19.02
CA ALA A 200 -5.13 7.84 -20.12
C ALA A 200 -5.03 6.34 -20.51
N ILE A 201 -3.87 5.71 -20.32
CA ILE A 201 -3.68 4.28 -20.56
C ILE A 201 -4.28 3.46 -19.43
N MET A 202 -4.05 3.87 -18.19
CA MET A 202 -4.58 3.19 -17.02
C MET A 202 -6.11 3.23 -16.95
N ALA A 203 -6.71 4.35 -17.39
CA ALA A 203 -8.16 4.50 -17.48
C ALA A 203 -8.85 3.49 -18.43
N GLY A 204 -8.13 2.93 -19.39
CA GLY A 204 -8.65 1.87 -20.28
C GLY A 204 -8.69 0.47 -19.67
N GLY A 205 -8.19 0.28 -18.45
CA GLY A 205 -8.22 -0.99 -17.73
C GLY A 205 -9.61 -1.31 -17.17
N THR A 206 -9.89 -2.59 -16.96
CA THR A 206 -11.11 -3.02 -16.27
C THR A 206 -10.77 -3.82 -15.01
N PRO A 207 -11.63 -3.80 -13.96
CA PRO A 207 -11.40 -4.56 -12.73
C PRO A 207 -11.25 -6.08 -12.96
N ILE A 208 -11.75 -6.61 -14.08
CA ILE A 208 -11.70 -8.03 -14.39
C ILE A 208 -10.51 -8.40 -15.26
N THR A 209 -10.21 -7.59 -16.27
CA THR A 209 -9.07 -7.85 -17.15
C THR A 209 -7.76 -7.41 -16.54
N GLY A 210 -7.80 -6.53 -15.54
CA GLY A 210 -6.67 -5.70 -15.13
C GLY A 210 -6.29 -4.75 -16.27
N GLY A 211 -5.54 -3.71 -15.95
CA GLY A 211 -4.93 -2.80 -16.93
C GLY A 211 -3.42 -2.83 -16.81
N PRO A 212 -2.71 -2.10 -17.67
CA PRO A 212 -1.35 -1.71 -17.40
C PRO A 212 -1.30 -0.97 -16.04
N ALA A 213 -0.32 -1.27 -15.21
CA ALA A 213 -0.21 -0.70 -13.88
C ALA A 213 1.27 -0.50 -13.53
N PHE A 214 1.54 0.44 -12.64
CA PHE A 214 2.84 0.60 -12.01
C PHE A 214 2.99 -0.34 -10.82
N GLY A 215 4.23 -0.66 -10.48
CA GLY A 215 4.56 -1.45 -9.30
C GLY A 215 5.98 -1.99 -9.35
N PRO A 216 6.44 -2.59 -8.25
CA PRO A 216 7.68 -3.33 -8.24
C PRO A 216 7.74 -4.32 -9.40
N THR A 217 8.89 -4.38 -10.05
CA THR A 217 9.12 -5.25 -11.21
C THR A 217 10.21 -6.25 -10.88
N VAL A 218 9.93 -7.55 -11.10
CA VAL A 218 10.93 -8.61 -10.91
C VAL A 218 12.07 -8.39 -11.90
N GLY A 219 13.29 -8.32 -11.38
CA GLY A 219 14.54 -8.13 -12.15
C GLY A 219 15.39 -7.01 -11.56
N GLY A 220 16.67 -7.02 -11.94
CA GLY A 220 17.66 -6.11 -11.36
C GLY A 220 18.04 -6.46 -9.93
N GLU A 221 18.82 -5.60 -9.29
CA GLU A 221 19.39 -5.83 -7.96
C GLU A 221 18.35 -5.72 -6.83
N LEU A 222 17.44 -4.75 -6.92
CA LEU A 222 16.48 -4.44 -5.85
C LEU A 222 15.34 -5.47 -5.71
N VAL A 223 14.92 -6.10 -6.80
CA VAL A 223 13.82 -7.08 -6.80
C VAL A 223 14.21 -8.27 -7.68
N PRO A 224 15.22 -9.06 -7.28
CA PRO A 224 15.74 -10.17 -8.09
C PRO A 224 14.72 -11.29 -8.28
N GLN A 225 13.76 -11.42 -7.37
CA GLN A 225 12.68 -12.40 -7.39
C GLN A 225 11.37 -11.79 -6.85
N ASP A 226 10.27 -12.51 -6.99
CA ASP A 226 8.98 -12.10 -6.44
C ASP A 226 9.06 -11.99 -4.91
N PRO A 227 8.78 -10.80 -4.30
CA PRO A 227 8.93 -10.58 -2.86
C PRO A 227 8.06 -11.52 -2.00
N LEU A 228 6.84 -11.83 -2.44
CA LEU A 228 5.99 -12.78 -1.71
C LEU A 228 6.65 -14.16 -1.66
N LYS A 229 7.19 -14.64 -2.79
CA LYS A 229 7.88 -15.93 -2.83
C LYS A 229 9.13 -15.94 -1.95
N ALA A 230 9.90 -14.84 -1.94
CA ALA A 230 11.05 -14.69 -1.08
C ALA A 230 10.70 -14.78 0.41
N ILE A 231 9.67 -14.05 0.84
CA ILE A 231 9.18 -14.07 2.23
C ILE A 231 8.63 -15.45 2.61
N LEU A 232 7.88 -16.09 1.73
CA LEU A 232 7.39 -17.46 1.95
C LEU A 232 8.55 -18.50 2.04
N ALA A 233 9.72 -18.17 1.49
CA ALA A 233 10.94 -18.97 1.59
C ALA A 233 11.84 -18.57 2.77
N GLY A 234 11.46 -17.57 3.58
CA GLY A 234 12.17 -17.18 4.81
C GLY A 234 12.90 -15.84 4.75
N ALA A 235 12.82 -15.09 3.67
CA ALA A 235 13.38 -13.74 3.64
C ALA A 235 12.69 -12.85 4.69
N GLY A 236 13.45 -11.99 5.39
CA GLY A 236 12.97 -11.08 6.43
C GLY A 236 12.44 -11.77 7.69
N ASN A 237 12.84 -13.00 7.98
CA ASN A 237 12.42 -13.71 9.21
C ASN A 237 12.98 -13.10 10.50
N ASP A 238 14.03 -12.30 10.40
CA ASP A 238 14.66 -11.52 11.46
C ASP A 238 13.97 -10.19 11.76
N ILE A 239 13.01 -9.79 10.94
CA ILE A 239 12.23 -8.57 11.08
C ILE A 239 10.90 -8.91 11.78
N ASP A 240 10.55 -8.22 12.88
CA ASP A 240 9.21 -8.33 13.46
C ASP A 240 8.16 -7.79 12.49
N LEU A 241 7.09 -8.56 12.25
CA LEU A 241 6.10 -8.20 11.25
C LEU A 241 4.70 -8.07 11.85
N LEU A 242 4.06 -6.92 11.62
CA LEU A 242 2.63 -6.71 11.76
C LEU A 242 2.01 -6.57 10.36
N VAL A 243 1.04 -7.41 10.03
CA VAL A 243 0.42 -7.40 8.69
C VAL A 243 -1.10 -7.52 8.80
N GLY A 244 -1.82 -6.82 7.94
CA GLY A 244 -3.27 -6.92 7.96
C GLY A 244 -3.96 -6.20 6.81
N SER A 245 -5.27 -6.20 6.87
CA SER A 245 -6.13 -5.61 5.85
C SER A 245 -7.46 -5.15 6.43
N THR A 246 -8.22 -4.37 5.66
CA THR A 246 -9.62 -4.12 5.96
C THR A 246 -10.49 -5.30 5.50
N SER A 247 -11.70 -5.41 6.04
CA SER A 247 -12.58 -6.55 5.74
C SER A 247 -13.29 -6.44 4.38
N GLU A 248 -13.42 -5.23 3.84
CA GLU A 248 -14.16 -4.96 2.60
C GLU A 248 -13.39 -4.09 1.61
N GLU A 249 -12.11 -4.36 1.43
CA GLU A 249 -11.14 -3.61 0.62
C GLU A 249 -11.71 -3.10 -0.73
N TYR A 250 -12.41 -3.99 -1.44
CA TYR A 250 -12.95 -3.73 -2.77
C TYR A 250 -13.89 -2.53 -2.85
N ARG A 251 -14.50 -2.14 -1.73
CA ARG A 251 -15.57 -1.13 -1.71
C ARG A 251 -15.06 0.26 -2.07
N LEU A 252 -13.79 0.58 -1.80
CA LEU A 252 -13.19 1.86 -2.23
C LEU A 252 -13.32 2.10 -3.74
N TRP A 253 -13.20 1.05 -4.54
CA TRP A 253 -13.29 1.16 -6.00
C TRP A 253 -14.68 0.88 -6.53
N PHE A 254 -15.39 -0.08 -5.94
CA PHE A 254 -16.65 -0.58 -6.48
C PHE A 254 -17.84 0.30 -6.12
N VAL A 255 -17.85 0.89 -4.94
CA VAL A 255 -18.97 1.75 -4.50
C VAL A 255 -18.98 3.06 -5.28
N PRO A 256 -17.92 3.89 -5.26
CA PRO A 256 -17.95 5.18 -5.95
C PRO A 256 -18.11 5.07 -7.48
N SER A 257 -17.66 3.96 -8.08
CA SER A 257 -17.79 3.72 -9.53
C SER A 257 -19.13 3.10 -9.92
N GLY A 258 -19.97 2.71 -8.96
CA GLY A 258 -21.22 1.96 -9.20
C GLY A 258 -20.97 0.57 -9.79
N LEU A 259 -19.76 0.01 -9.60
CA LEU A 259 -19.41 -1.30 -10.20
C LEU A 259 -20.13 -2.46 -9.53
N LEU A 260 -20.56 -2.30 -8.26
CA LEU A 260 -21.34 -3.34 -7.56
C LEU A 260 -22.57 -3.78 -8.35
N ASP A 261 -23.25 -2.84 -8.98
CA ASP A 261 -24.49 -3.09 -9.73
C ASP A 261 -24.23 -3.49 -11.19
N LYS A 262 -23.03 -3.19 -11.71
CA LYS A 262 -22.62 -3.50 -13.09
C LYS A 262 -22.11 -4.92 -13.28
N ILE A 263 -21.92 -5.71 -12.21
CA ILE A 263 -21.47 -7.11 -12.30
C ILE A 263 -22.62 -8.01 -12.77
N THR A 264 -22.72 -8.17 -14.08
CA THR A 264 -23.71 -9.04 -14.71
C THR A 264 -23.46 -10.53 -14.43
N PRO A 265 -24.45 -11.42 -14.60
CA PRO A 265 -24.26 -12.88 -14.50
C PRO A 265 -23.15 -13.42 -15.40
N ALA A 266 -23.05 -12.92 -16.62
CA ALA A 266 -22.03 -13.32 -17.59
C ALA A 266 -20.63 -12.92 -17.11
N LEU A 267 -20.47 -11.66 -16.66
CA LEU A 267 -19.23 -11.12 -16.15
C LEU A 267 -18.76 -11.87 -14.89
N PHE A 268 -19.68 -12.12 -13.95
CA PHE A 268 -19.40 -12.91 -12.74
C PHE A 268 -18.96 -14.34 -13.08
N THR A 269 -19.59 -14.96 -14.09
CA THR A 269 -19.23 -16.31 -14.54
C THR A 269 -17.85 -16.32 -15.20
N ALA A 270 -17.56 -15.35 -16.07
CA ALA A 270 -16.24 -15.21 -16.70
C ALA A 270 -15.13 -15.01 -15.65
N ALA A 271 -15.36 -14.14 -14.65
CA ALA A 271 -14.43 -13.95 -13.54
C ALA A 271 -14.19 -15.24 -12.74
N ARG A 272 -15.26 -15.98 -12.42
CA ARG A 272 -15.14 -17.27 -11.74
C ARG A 272 -14.30 -18.29 -12.51
N LEU A 273 -14.49 -18.35 -13.83
CA LEU A 273 -13.69 -19.23 -14.69
C LEU A 273 -12.23 -18.80 -14.72
N LYS A 274 -11.97 -17.50 -14.92
CA LYS A 274 -10.62 -16.93 -14.93
C LYS A 274 -9.84 -17.22 -13.63
N PHE A 275 -10.49 -17.06 -12.48
CA PHE A 275 -9.87 -17.27 -11.16
C PHE A 275 -10.10 -18.68 -10.61
N ARG A 276 -10.64 -19.60 -11.40
CA ARG A 276 -10.93 -20.99 -11.02
C ARG A 276 -11.76 -21.12 -9.74
N ILE A 277 -12.73 -20.24 -9.55
CA ILE A 277 -13.61 -20.21 -8.36
C ILE A 277 -14.75 -21.20 -8.58
N GLY A 278 -14.61 -22.39 -8.01
CA GLY A 278 -15.62 -23.44 -8.04
C GLY A 278 -16.81 -23.17 -7.10
N ARG A 279 -17.88 -23.99 -7.25
CA ARG A 279 -19.08 -23.88 -6.41
C ARG A 279 -18.78 -24.07 -4.92
N ARG A 280 -17.80 -24.92 -4.57
CA ARG A 280 -17.38 -25.19 -3.20
C ARG A 280 -16.83 -23.93 -2.52
N ILE A 281 -16.02 -23.15 -3.23
CA ILE A 281 -15.47 -21.87 -2.74
C ILE A 281 -16.58 -20.82 -2.63
N LEU A 282 -17.48 -20.74 -3.63
CA LEU A 282 -18.52 -19.72 -3.70
C LEU A 282 -19.63 -19.89 -2.64
N ARG A 283 -19.90 -21.13 -2.21
CA ARG A 283 -20.99 -21.45 -1.27
C ARG A 283 -20.90 -20.66 0.06
N PRO A 284 -19.79 -20.65 0.79
CA PRO A 284 -19.69 -19.89 2.03
C PRO A 284 -19.84 -18.38 1.84
N TYR A 285 -19.35 -17.82 0.74
CA TYR A 285 -19.51 -16.38 0.48
C TYR A 285 -20.97 -15.97 0.34
N ARG A 286 -21.76 -16.80 -0.32
CA ARG A 286 -23.22 -16.59 -0.47
C ARG A 286 -23.96 -16.84 0.84
N ALA A 287 -23.60 -17.89 1.55
CA ALA A 287 -24.22 -18.23 2.83
C ALA A 287 -24.05 -17.14 3.90
N ASN A 288 -22.85 -16.57 3.94
CA ASN A 288 -22.52 -15.49 4.89
C ASN A 288 -23.03 -14.10 4.44
N ARG A 289 -23.61 -13.98 3.24
CA ARG A 289 -24.14 -12.73 2.66
C ARG A 289 -25.50 -12.99 1.98
N PRO A 290 -26.53 -13.36 2.78
CA PRO A 290 -27.87 -13.64 2.22
C PRO A 290 -28.42 -12.37 1.53
N GLY A 291 -28.94 -12.53 0.32
CA GLY A 291 -29.49 -11.42 -0.47
C GLY A 291 -28.46 -10.48 -1.15
N ALA A 292 -27.17 -10.67 -0.89
CA ALA A 292 -26.15 -9.80 -1.47
C ALA A 292 -26.07 -9.90 -3.01
N SER A 293 -25.81 -8.76 -3.65
CA SER A 293 -25.62 -8.69 -5.10
C SER A 293 -24.39 -9.51 -5.54
N ARG A 294 -24.32 -9.81 -6.85
CA ARG A 294 -23.14 -10.47 -7.42
C ARG A 294 -21.88 -9.65 -7.28
N GLY A 295 -22.02 -8.31 -7.31
CA GLY A 295 -20.90 -7.39 -7.12
C GLY A 295 -20.30 -7.48 -5.71
N VAL A 296 -21.13 -7.54 -4.69
CA VAL A 296 -20.71 -7.72 -3.29
C VAL A 296 -19.98 -9.06 -3.11
N VAL A 297 -20.54 -10.16 -3.63
CA VAL A 297 -19.89 -11.47 -3.54
C VAL A 297 -18.57 -11.50 -4.31
N PHE A 298 -18.52 -10.87 -5.48
CA PHE A 298 -17.29 -10.77 -6.28
C PHE A 298 -16.21 -9.93 -5.57
N GLY A 299 -16.60 -8.80 -5.00
CA GLY A 299 -15.70 -7.94 -4.25
C GLY A 299 -15.11 -8.63 -3.01
N ALA A 300 -15.95 -9.36 -2.25
CA ALA A 300 -15.48 -10.15 -1.10
C ALA A 300 -14.47 -11.24 -1.52
N LEU A 301 -14.75 -11.95 -2.62
CA LEU A 301 -13.80 -12.90 -3.19
C LEU A 301 -12.49 -12.23 -3.63
N ALA A 302 -12.58 -11.04 -4.23
CA ALA A 302 -11.42 -10.27 -4.65
C ALA A 302 -10.55 -9.85 -3.46
N THR A 303 -11.16 -9.33 -2.38
CA THR A 303 -10.46 -8.99 -1.13
C THR A 303 -9.68 -10.20 -0.60
N ASP A 304 -10.34 -11.36 -0.52
CA ASP A 304 -9.69 -12.56 0.02
C ASP A 304 -8.54 -13.05 -0.87
N ILE A 305 -8.72 -13.09 -2.18
CA ILE A 305 -7.71 -13.63 -3.11
C ILE A 305 -6.49 -12.71 -3.18
N ILE A 306 -6.71 -11.39 -3.18
CA ILE A 306 -5.64 -10.42 -3.43
C ILE A 306 -4.90 -10.06 -2.16
N LEU A 307 -5.60 -9.98 -1.03
CA LEU A 307 -5.08 -9.42 0.22
C LEU A 307 -5.02 -10.46 1.33
N ARG A 308 -6.18 -10.95 1.79
CA ARG A 308 -6.24 -11.77 3.00
C ARG A 308 -5.52 -13.12 2.84
N LEU A 309 -5.67 -13.79 1.71
CA LEU A 309 -5.00 -15.07 1.46
C LEU A 309 -3.45 -14.96 1.38
N PRO A 310 -2.86 -13.97 0.69
CA PRO A 310 -1.42 -13.74 0.79
C PRO A 310 -0.94 -13.39 2.22
N ILE A 311 -1.68 -12.56 2.96
CA ILE A 311 -1.37 -12.22 4.37
C ILE A 311 -1.31 -13.48 5.22
N ASN A 312 -2.34 -14.32 5.17
CA ASN A 312 -2.38 -15.57 5.92
C ASN A 312 -1.23 -16.53 5.53
N LYS A 313 -0.90 -16.62 4.24
CA LYS A 313 0.25 -17.42 3.80
C LYS A 313 1.58 -16.92 4.36
N ILE A 314 1.77 -15.60 4.43
CA ILE A 314 2.96 -15.00 5.06
C ILE A 314 3.01 -15.40 6.53
N ALA A 315 1.92 -15.20 7.26
CA ALA A 315 1.84 -15.51 8.68
C ALA A 315 2.09 -17.02 8.96
N ASP A 316 1.50 -17.91 8.14
CA ASP A 316 1.71 -19.35 8.24
C ASP A 316 3.15 -19.79 7.93
N ALA A 317 3.78 -19.16 6.92
CA ALA A 317 5.16 -19.49 6.54
C ALA A 317 6.14 -19.04 7.62
N ARG A 318 5.96 -17.83 8.13
CA ARG A 318 6.78 -17.26 9.20
C ARG A 318 6.60 -18.00 10.53
N LEU A 319 5.39 -18.42 10.86
CA LEU A 319 5.15 -19.30 12.02
C LEU A 319 5.95 -20.61 11.93
N LYS A 320 5.98 -21.23 10.75
CA LYS A 320 6.75 -22.48 10.53
C LYS A 320 8.26 -22.29 10.70
N SER A 321 8.77 -21.12 10.41
CA SER A 321 10.18 -20.77 10.59
C SER A 321 10.51 -20.18 11.95
N GLY A 322 9.53 -20.06 12.87
CA GLY A 322 9.71 -19.51 14.21
C GLY A 322 9.78 -17.98 14.27
N ALA A 323 9.49 -17.29 13.16
CA ALA A 323 9.48 -15.83 13.13
C ALA A 323 8.16 -15.25 13.65
N THR A 324 8.24 -14.18 14.44
CA THR A 324 7.08 -13.50 15.00
C THR A 324 6.30 -12.75 13.92
N THR A 325 4.99 -12.92 13.92
CA THR A 325 4.08 -12.16 13.04
C THR A 325 2.78 -11.89 13.77
N HIS A 326 2.38 -10.62 13.82
CA HIS A 326 1.06 -10.24 14.28
C HIS A 326 0.16 -9.96 13.07
N VAL A 327 -1.13 -10.31 13.20
CA VAL A 327 -2.10 -10.11 12.12
C VAL A 327 -3.30 -9.34 12.65
N TYR A 328 -3.80 -8.39 11.86
CA TYR A 328 -5.03 -7.66 12.17
C TYR A 328 -6.02 -7.71 11.00
N GLU A 329 -7.29 -7.54 11.31
CA GLU A 329 -8.35 -7.24 10.36
C GLU A 329 -9.14 -6.02 10.86
N PHE A 330 -9.19 -4.97 10.06
CA PHE A 330 -9.96 -3.77 10.37
C PHE A 330 -11.38 -3.90 9.83
N THR A 331 -12.38 -3.79 10.70
CA THR A 331 -13.78 -4.12 10.36
C THR A 331 -14.78 -2.98 10.58
N TRP A 332 -14.33 -1.83 11.11
CA TRP A 332 -15.24 -0.70 11.34
C TRP A 332 -15.80 -0.16 10.01
N PRO A 333 -17.14 -0.08 9.87
CA PRO A 333 -17.77 0.33 8.62
C PRO A 333 -17.91 1.86 8.57
N SER A 334 -17.28 2.51 7.61
CA SER A 334 -17.53 3.91 7.31
C SER A 334 -18.94 4.13 6.77
N PRO A 335 -19.68 5.15 7.26
CA PRO A 335 -20.99 5.52 6.72
C PRO A 335 -20.90 6.29 5.42
N VAL A 336 -19.73 6.84 5.06
CA VAL A 336 -19.55 7.66 3.86
C VAL A 336 -19.85 6.82 2.61
N LEU A 337 -20.85 7.22 1.83
CA LEU A 337 -21.27 6.50 0.61
C LEU A 337 -21.49 5.00 0.83
N GLU A 338 -21.75 4.55 2.05
CA GLU A 338 -21.81 3.14 2.42
C GLU A 338 -20.50 2.38 2.10
N LEU A 339 -19.35 3.03 2.25
CA LEU A 339 -18.05 2.41 1.97
C LEU A 339 -17.77 1.17 2.82
N GLY A 340 -18.39 1.07 4.00
CA GLY A 340 -18.07 -0.04 4.91
C GLY A 340 -16.60 0.00 5.34
N ALA A 341 -16.01 -1.15 5.65
CA ALA A 341 -14.59 -1.25 5.96
C ALA A 341 -13.76 -1.35 4.67
N ALA A 342 -13.81 -0.29 3.86
CA ALA A 342 -13.12 -0.19 2.58
C ALA A 342 -11.61 0.00 2.72
N HIS A 343 -10.88 -0.16 1.62
CA HIS A 343 -9.44 0.12 1.53
C HIS A 343 -9.10 1.53 2.03
N ALA A 344 -8.05 1.65 2.82
CA ALA A 344 -7.52 2.90 3.38
C ALA A 344 -8.38 3.56 4.48
N ILE A 345 -9.54 3.00 4.86
CA ILE A 345 -10.37 3.54 5.94
C ILE A 345 -9.61 3.56 7.27
N GLU A 346 -8.79 2.55 7.53
CA GLU A 346 -8.00 2.40 8.75
C GLU A 346 -6.98 3.53 8.97
N LEU A 347 -6.60 4.26 7.92
CA LEU A 347 -5.58 5.31 8.03
C LEU A 347 -6.00 6.44 8.97
N GLY A 348 -7.25 6.88 8.94
CA GLY A 348 -7.75 7.88 9.89
C GLY A 348 -7.57 7.48 11.35
N PHE A 349 -7.63 6.18 11.63
CA PHE A 349 -7.46 5.60 12.97
C PHE A 349 -5.98 5.41 13.32
N VAL A 350 -5.16 4.95 12.39
CA VAL A 350 -3.70 4.80 12.58
C VAL A 350 -3.04 6.15 12.85
N PHE A 351 -3.46 7.20 12.16
CA PHE A 351 -2.95 8.56 12.36
C PHE A 351 -3.64 9.32 13.51
N ASP A 352 -4.59 8.67 14.22
CA ASP A 352 -5.40 9.29 15.29
C ASP A 352 -6.07 10.60 14.84
N GLY A 353 -6.40 10.70 13.55
CA GLY A 353 -6.88 11.90 12.87
C GLY A 353 -8.36 11.86 12.48
N VAL A 354 -9.17 10.97 13.05
CA VAL A 354 -10.57 10.75 12.63
C VAL A 354 -11.46 11.99 12.72
N ALA A 355 -11.12 12.94 13.59
CA ALA A 355 -11.81 14.22 13.73
C ALA A 355 -11.33 15.29 12.72
N GLU A 356 -10.30 15.00 11.93
CA GLU A 356 -9.70 15.99 11.03
C GLU A 356 -10.29 15.95 9.63
N SER A 357 -10.32 17.09 8.99
CA SER A 357 -10.87 17.25 7.64
C SER A 357 -10.14 16.39 6.59
N GLY A 358 -8.85 16.06 6.81
CA GLY A 358 -8.07 15.21 5.92
C GLY A 358 -8.60 13.78 5.77
N TRP A 359 -9.34 13.28 6.76
CA TRP A 359 -9.90 11.93 6.75
C TRP A 359 -11.43 11.89 6.64
N SER A 360 -12.11 13.02 6.80
CA SER A 360 -13.59 13.07 6.80
C SER A 360 -14.23 12.50 5.54
N GLY A 361 -13.56 12.62 4.40
CA GLY A 361 -14.00 12.03 3.14
C GLY A 361 -14.07 10.50 3.15
N LEU A 362 -13.26 9.84 3.99
CA LEU A 362 -13.25 8.38 4.14
C LEU A 362 -14.03 7.91 5.36
N VAL A 363 -13.81 8.54 6.53
CA VAL A 363 -14.36 8.04 7.81
C VAL A 363 -15.64 8.75 8.24
N GLY A 364 -16.00 9.88 7.60
CA GLY A 364 -17.12 10.72 8.04
C GLY A 364 -16.77 11.55 9.28
N HIS A 365 -17.79 12.10 9.95
CA HIS A 365 -17.61 13.00 11.09
C HIS A 365 -17.77 12.31 12.45
N ASP A 366 -18.41 11.13 12.48
CA ASP A 366 -18.76 10.40 13.71
C ASP A 366 -17.93 9.14 13.92
N ALA A 367 -16.73 9.12 13.37
CA ALA A 367 -15.82 7.99 13.55
C ALA A 367 -15.39 7.85 15.03
N PRO A 368 -15.38 6.64 15.63
CA PRO A 368 -15.16 6.46 17.04
C PRO A 368 -13.72 6.76 17.45
N GLN A 369 -13.51 7.84 18.19
CA GLN A 369 -12.18 8.26 18.68
C GLN A 369 -11.50 7.17 19.52
N GLN A 370 -12.27 6.41 20.31
CA GLN A 370 -11.68 5.33 21.11
C GLN A 370 -11.01 4.26 20.23
N LEU A 371 -11.60 3.91 19.10
CA LEU A 371 -10.98 2.98 18.15
C LEU A 371 -9.69 3.57 17.53
N ALA A 372 -9.66 4.89 17.30
CA ALA A 372 -8.44 5.55 16.84
C ALA A 372 -7.36 5.50 17.92
N ASN A 373 -7.69 5.79 19.18
CA ASN A 373 -6.77 5.68 20.31
C ASN A 373 -6.20 4.26 20.43
N ASP A 374 -7.05 3.24 20.30
CA ASP A 374 -6.66 1.83 20.44
C ASP A 374 -5.74 1.41 19.28
N MET A 375 -6.10 1.77 18.05
CA MET A 375 -5.33 1.39 16.86
C MET A 375 -3.99 2.13 16.80
N HIS A 376 -3.99 3.47 16.95
CA HIS A 376 -2.77 4.26 17.03
C HIS A 376 -1.85 3.76 18.14
N GLY A 377 -2.40 3.54 19.35
CA GLY A 377 -1.67 3.00 20.49
C GLY A 377 -1.05 1.63 20.22
N ALA A 378 -1.71 0.75 19.46
CA ALA A 378 -1.18 -0.55 19.07
C ALA A 378 0.01 -0.41 18.11
N TRP A 379 -0.04 0.50 17.12
CA TRP A 379 1.09 0.79 16.22
C TRP A 379 2.28 1.34 16.98
N ILE A 380 2.04 2.29 17.92
CA ILE A 380 3.09 2.83 18.81
C ILE A 380 3.72 1.72 19.68
N ARG A 381 2.91 0.85 20.28
CA ARG A 381 3.43 -0.27 21.08
C ARG A 381 4.29 -1.21 20.24
N PHE A 382 3.80 -1.59 19.06
CA PHE A 382 4.55 -2.44 18.15
C PHE A 382 5.90 -1.81 17.76
N ALA A 383 5.93 -0.51 17.47
CA ALA A 383 7.18 0.20 17.18
C ALA A 383 8.16 0.20 18.36
N LYS A 384 7.66 0.27 19.59
CA LYS A 384 8.48 0.26 20.82
C LYS A 384 8.95 -1.13 21.22
N THR A 385 8.12 -2.16 21.03
CA THR A 385 8.34 -3.47 21.68
C THR A 385 8.28 -4.67 20.73
N GLY A 386 7.80 -4.52 19.51
CA GLY A 386 7.47 -5.63 18.62
C GLY A 386 6.12 -6.31 18.93
N ASP A 387 5.39 -5.84 19.96
CA ASP A 387 4.11 -6.39 20.40
C ASP A 387 3.00 -5.32 20.28
N PRO A 388 1.98 -5.49 19.42
CA PRO A 388 0.89 -4.53 19.27
C PRO A 388 -0.16 -4.63 20.39
N GLY A 389 -0.05 -5.60 21.29
CA GLY A 389 -0.98 -5.83 22.41
C GLY A 389 -2.00 -6.95 22.19
N TRP A 390 -1.77 -7.81 21.20
CA TRP A 390 -2.53 -9.07 21.01
C TRP A 390 -1.59 -10.19 20.60
N GLU A 391 -2.06 -11.43 20.72
CA GLU A 391 -1.25 -12.61 20.45
C GLU A 391 -0.72 -12.64 19.01
N ALA A 392 0.52 -13.06 18.84
CA ALA A 392 1.09 -13.38 17.55
C ALA A 392 0.30 -14.50 16.85
N TRP A 393 0.39 -14.54 15.53
CA TRP A 393 -0.21 -15.60 14.72
C TRP A 393 0.24 -16.98 15.22
N ASN A 394 -0.69 -17.89 15.43
CA ASN A 394 -0.42 -19.22 15.95
C ASN A 394 -1.27 -20.30 15.24
N ALA A 395 -0.93 -21.57 15.46
CA ALA A 395 -1.57 -22.71 14.79
C ALA A 395 -3.04 -22.97 15.19
N ARG A 396 -3.61 -22.20 16.11
CA ARG A 396 -4.98 -22.38 16.61
C ARG A 396 -6.00 -21.48 15.90
N ARG A 397 -5.57 -20.72 14.91
CA ARG A 397 -6.43 -19.77 14.16
C ARG A 397 -6.77 -20.25 12.76
#